data_ca28d5ca61bf486d3201d99c81e27b79
#
_entry.id   ca28d5ca61bf486d3201d99c81e27b79
#
_cell.length_a   1.000
_cell.length_b   1.000
_cell.length_c   1.000
_cell.angle_alpha   90.00
_cell.angle_beta   90.00
_cell.angle_gamma   90.00
#
_symmetry.space_group_name_H-M   'P 1'
#
loop_
_entity.id
_entity.type
_entity.pdbx_description
1 polymer ?
#
loop_
_entity_poly.entity_id
_entity_poly.type
_entity_poly.pdbx_seq_one_letter_code
_entity_poly.pdbx_strand_id
1 'polypeptide(L)'
;MEISLREKLMGLSTERILEALQPVNDPELNRSIVELGMVKNISVRKSLVNVEIALTIPGCPLKAKIEEDVTAAVQEIDGVKEVKVDFGVMTDEERVKVRELVHGDPSATAGSQQAHGHAEGRLIPFSDPSSKTRVLLIASGKGGVGKSSVSANLSIALANRGTEVGIVDADVWGFSIPRMLGIDQPPTVIDELLIPPKKHGVKAISMGFFAREDQPVIWRGPMLHKALEQFLTDVYWEDLDYLVIDLPPGTGDIALSLAQFLPRSELYVVTTPQPAAQRVAQRAA
;
A
#
# COMPACT_ATOMS: atom_id res chain seq x y z
N MET A 1 28.86 43.57 -18.60
CA MET A 1 29.44 42.33 -17.98
C MET A 1 28.75 41.98 -16.64
N GLU A 2 28.10 42.95 -15.98
CA GLU A 2 27.33 42.71 -14.73
C GLU A 2 25.92 42.12 -14.90
N ILE A 3 25.27 42.31 -16.08
CA ILE A 3 23.94 41.79 -16.37
C ILE A 3 23.97 40.25 -16.48
N SER A 4 25.02 39.67 -17.04
CA SER A 4 25.17 38.21 -17.20
C SER A 4 25.34 37.43 -15.87
N LEU A 5 25.86 38.09 -14.82
CA LEU A 5 26.00 37.47 -13.50
C LEU A 5 24.70 37.51 -12.69
N ARG A 6 23.88 38.55 -12.89
CA ARG A 6 22.52 38.63 -12.27
C ARG A 6 21.54 37.66 -12.90
N GLU A 7 21.59 37.47 -14.24
CA GLU A 7 20.77 36.48 -14.92
C GLU A 7 21.17 35.03 -14.57
N LYS A 8 22.47 34.75 -14.38
CA LYS A 8 22.96 33.47 -13.86
C LYS A 8 22.63 33.19 -12.39
N LEU A 9 22.46 34.24 -11.57
CA LEU A 9 22.03 34.14 -10.18
C LEU A 9 20.47 34.02 -10.05
N MET A 10 19.72 34.51 -11.03
CA MET A 10 18.28 34.24 -11.16
C MET A 10 17.98 32.79 -11.60
N GLY A 11 19.00 32.02 -12.04
CA GLY A 11 18.85 30.64 -12.50
C GLY A 11 18.71 29.59 -11.38
N LEU A 12 19.14 29.89 -10.16
CA LEU A 12 19.17 28.96 -9.02
C LEU A 12 18.33 29.52 -7.87
N SER A 13 17.03 29.70 -8.09
CA SER A 13 16.11 30.06 -7.02
C SER A 13 15.56 28.79 -6.33
N THR A 14 15.17 28.93 -5.07
CA THR A 14 14.55 27.85 -4.30
C THR A 14 13.28 27.34 -4.99
N GLU A 15 12.49 28.24 -5.60
CA GLU A 15 11.28 27.92 -6.34
C GLU A 15 11.56 26.99 -7.53
N ARG A 16 12.61 27.29 -8.30
CA ARG A 16 12.99 26.48 -9.46
C ARG A 16 13.48 25.09 -9.07
N ILE A 17 14.17 24.99 -7.93
CA ILE A 17 14.59 23.69 -7.39
C ILE A 17 13.35 22.91 -6.92
N LEU A 18 12.39 23.58 -6.27
CA LEU A 18 11.15 22.97 -5.81
C LEU A 18 10.30 22.48 -7.00
N GLU A 19 10.25 23.24 -8.10
CA GLU A 19 9.61 22.82 -9.36
C GLU A 19 10.28 21.58 -9.95
N ALA A 20 11.61 21.52 -9.95
CA ALA A 20 12.36 20.37 -10.44
C ALA A 20 12.15 19.11 -9.56
N LEU A 21 11.83 19.29 -8.28
CA LEU A 21 11.53 18.20 -7.36
C LEU A 21 10.08 17.71 -7.41
N GLN A 22 9.16 18.45 -8.06
CA GLN A 22 7.75 18.05 -8.20
C GLN A 22 7.54 16.66 -8.83
N PRO A 23 8.27 16.26 -9.89
CA PRO A 23 8.11 14.94 -10.48
C PRO A 23 8.80 13.82 -9.67
N VAL A 24 9.59 14.15 -8.65
CA VAL A 24 10.24 13.15 -7.80
C VAL A 24 9.22 12.60 -6.82
N ASN A 25 8.93 11.32 -6.95
CA ASN A 25 7.95 10.63 -6.11
C ASN A 25 8.64 9.82 -5.00
N ASP A 26 8.00 9.77 -3.84
CA ASP A 26 8.30 8.76 -2.84
C ASP A 26 7.93 7.39 -3.42
N PRO A 27 8.87 6.42 -3.46
CA PRO A 27 8.62 5.15 -4.12
C PRO A 27 7.65 4.21 -3.37
N GLU A 28 7.36 4.47 -2.08
CA GLU A 28 6.36 3.72 -1.29
C GLU A 28 4.97 4.33 -1.47
N LEU A 29 4.86 5.66 -1.44
CA LEU A 29 3.59 6.37 -1.51
C LEU A 29 3.18 6.73 -2.94
N ASN A 30 4.11 6.61 -3.90
CA ASN A 30 3.93 6.96 -5.32
C ASN A 30 3.35 8.38 -5.53
N ARG A 31 3.74 9.30 -4.64
CA ARG A 31 3.35 10.71 -4.65
C ARG A 31 4.57 11.62 -4.54
N SER A 32 4.45 12.83 -5.07
CA SER A 32 5.52 13.83 -5.04
C SER A 32 6.02 14.06 -3.61
N ILE A 33 7.35 13.99 -3.42
CA ILE A 33 8.00 14.32 -2.13
C ILE A 33 7.72 15.77 -1.71
N VAL A 34 7.42 16.66 -2.66
CA VAL A 34 7.04 18.05 -2.41
C VAL A 34 5.62 18.10 -1.85
N GLU A 35 4.67 17.42 -2.48
CA GLU A 35 3.27 17.32 -2.01
C GLU A 35 3.17 16.68 -0.63
N LEU A 36 3.97 15.64 -0.38
CA LEU A 36 4.02 14.97 0.91
C LEU A 36 4.69 15.82 2.01
N GLY A 37 5.22 17.01 1.67
CA GLY A 37 5.90 17.87 2.61
C GLY A 37 7.22 17.28 3.14
N MET A 38 7.84 16.37 2.38
CA MET A 38 9.13 15.76 2.73
C MET A 38 10.30 16.74 2.56
N VAL A 39 10.22 17.68 1.62
CA VAL A 39 11.24 18.72 1.40
C VAL A 39 11.11 19.78 2.47
N LYS A 40 12.08 19.85 3.40
CA LYS A 40 12.06 20.76 4.55
C LYS A 40 12.79 22.06 4.29
N ASN A 41 13.94 21.98 3.66
CA ASN A 41 14.78 23.13 3.41
C ASN A 41 15.57 22.96 2.12
N ILE A 42 15.75 24.05 1.41
CA ILE A 42 16.61 24.12 0.22
C ILE A 42 17.54 25.29 0.42
N SER A 43 18.85 25.06 0.39
CA SER A 43 19.85 26.10 0.45
C SER A 43 20.80 26.03 -0.74
N VAL A 44 21.05 27.22 -1.33
CA VAL A 44 21.92 27.37 -2.49
C VAL A 44 23.14 28.17 -2.10
N ARG A 45 24.33 27.61 -2.31
CA ARG A 45 25.63 28.29 -2.11
C ARG A 45 26.46 28.20 -3.38
N LYS A 46 26.48 29.27 -4.16
CA LYS A 46 27.09 29.30 -5.51
C LYS A 46 26.46 28.27 -6.44
N SER A 47 27.16 27.17 -6.70
CA SER A 47 26.73 26.05 -7.55
C SER A 47 26.46 24.76 -6.77
N LEU A 48 26.52 24.81 -5.44
CA LEU A 48 26.13 23.72 -4.53
C LEU A 48 24.68 23.93 -4.07
N VAL A 49 23.85 22.94 -4.27
CA VAL A 49 22.49 22.89 -3.76
C VAL A 49 22.43 21.86 -2.64
N ASN A 50 21.94 22.26 -1.48
CA ASN A 50 21.66 21.34 -0.40
C ASN A 50 20.13 21.23 -0.20
N VAL A 51 19.61 20.01 -0.25
CA VAL A 51 18.19 19.68 -0.05
C VAL A 51 18.07 18.86 1.22
N GLU A 52 17.25 19.33 2.16
CA GLU A 52 16.92 18.60 3.39
C GLU A 52 15.59 17.89 3.22
N ILE A 53 15.59 16.57 3.38
CA ILE A 53 14.43 15.70 3.20
C ILE A 53 14.11 14.98 4.51
N ALA A 54 12.87 15.11 4.98
CA ALA A 54 12.38 14.32 6.11
C ALA A 54 11.71 13.04 5.61
N LEU A 55 12.24 11.91 6.04
CA LEU A 55 11.67 10.59 5.77
C LEU A 55 10.50 10.32 6.71
N THR A 56 9.50 9.56 6.25
CA THR A 56 8.33 9.16 7.03
C THR A 56 8.69 8.25 8.20
N ILE A 57 9.70 7.40 8.02
CA ILE A 57 10.21 6.48 9.05
C ILE A 57 11.73 6.56 9.17
N PRO A 58 12.28 6.36 10.38
CA PRO A 58 13.73 6.22 10.56
C PRO A 58 14.21 4.93 9.87
N GLY A 59 15.28 5.05 9.07
CA GLY A 59 15.89 3.88 8.42
C GLY A 59 15.15 3.38 7.18
N CYS A 60 14.39 4.25 6.49
CA CYS A 60 13.71 3.90 5.23
C CYS A 60 14.66 3.16 4.26
N PRO A 61 14.33 1.95 3.82
CA PRO A 61 15.20 1.15 2.94
C PRO A 61 15.36 1.79 1.55
N LEU A 62 14.47 2.70 1.17
CA LEU A 62 14.46 3.38 -0.11
C LEU A 62 15.17 4.74 -0.10
N LYS A 63 15.82 5.09 1.02
CA LYS A 63 16.59 6.33 1.17
C LYS A 63 17.56 6.56 0.00
N ALA A 64 18.29 5.52 -0.42
CA ALA A 64 19.25 5.62 -1.51
C ALA A 64 18.57 5.95 -2.86
N LYS A 65 17.37 5.42 -3.09
CA LYS A 65 16.60 5.72 -4.30
C LYS A 65 16.10 7.16 -4.32
N ILE A 66 15.59 7.66 -3.20
CA ILE A 66 15.16 9.06 -3.07
C ILE A 66 16.36 10.00 -3.29
N GLU A 67 17.53 9.67 -2.73
CA GLU A 67 18.76 10.44 -2.91
C GLU A 67 19.19 10.51 -4.38
N GLU A 68 19.14 9.38 -5.09
CA GLU A 68 19.43 9.29 -6.52
C GLU A 68 18.48 10.15 -7.35
N ASP A 69 17.16 10.00 -7.14
CA ASP A 69 16.14 10.70 -7.91
C ASP A 69 16.17 12.22 -7.66
N VAL A 70 16.34 12.64 -6.41
CA VAL A 70 16.52 14.07 -6.04
C VAL A 70 17.77 14.65 -6.66
N THR A 71 18.88 13.91 -6.57
CA THR A 71 20.16 14.36 -7.15
C THR A 71 20.05 14.52 -8.66
N ALA A 72 19.45 13.55 -9.35
CA ALA A 72 19.24 13.59 -10.79
C ALA A 72 18.39 14.81 -11.19
N ALA A 73 17.24 15.00 -10.53
CA ALA A 73 16.31 16.09 -10.84
C ALA A 73 16.95 17.49 -10.64
N VAL A 74 17.72 17.67 -9.58
CA VAL A 74 18.37 18.96 -9.29
C VAL A 74 19.60 19.21 -10.16
N GLN A 75 20.33 18.16 -10.57
CA GLN A 75 21.49 18.28 -11.47
C GLN A 75 21.13 18.71 -12.88
N GLU A 76 19.90 18.50 -13.34
CA GLU A 76 19.41 18.97 -14.64
C GLU A 76 19.29 20.51 -14.72
N ILE A 77 19.33 21.20 -13.58
CA ILE A 77 19.19 22.66 -13.54
C ILE A 77 20.53 23.31 -13.91
N ASP A 78 20.49 24.17 -14.93
CA ASP A 78 21.65 24.93 -15.36
C ASP A 78 22.29 25.75 -14.23
N GLY A 79 23.57 25.54 -14.00
CA GLY A 79 24.36 26.22 -12.95
C GLY A 79 24.57 25.39 -11.69
N VAL A 80 23.92 24.27 -11.52
CA VAL A 80 24.19 23.30 -10.44
C VAL A 80 25.41 22.46 -10.82
N LYS A 81 26.35 22.34 -9.90
CA LYS A 81 27.53 21.48 -10.05
C LYS A 81 27.59 20.37 -9.03
N GLU A 82 26.99 20.61 -7.88
CA GLU A 82 26.98 19.65 -6.79
C GLU A 82 25.67 19.71 -6.06
N VAL A 83 25.12 18.54 -5.75
CA VAL A 83 23.88 18.37 -4.97
C VAL A 83 24.22 17.56 -3.73
N LYS A 84 23.78 18.03 -2.58
CA LYS A 84 23.87 17.33 -1.32
C LYS A 84 22.46 17.11 -0.79
N VAL A 85 22.14 15.89 -0.37
CA VAL A 85 20.87 15.55 0.24
C VAL A 85 21.10 15.18 1.69
N ASP A 86 20.52 15.95 2.60
CA ASP A 86 20.54 15.67 4.03
C ASP A 86 19.18 15.06 4.43
N PHE A 87 19.22 13.99 5.23
CA PHE A 87 18.00 13.30 5.65
C PHE A 87 17.72 13.50 7.13
N GLY A 88 16.48 13.88 7.42
CA GLY A 88 15.87 13.88 8.74
C GLY A 88 14.73 12.88 8.83
N VAL A 89 13.96 12.94 9.91
CA VAL A 89 12.75 12.15 10.12
C VAL A 89 11.60 13.10 10.40
N MET A 90 10.42 12.82 9.85
CA MET A 90 9.20 13.58 10.10
C MET A 90 8.77 13.50 11.56
N THR A 91 8.21 14.58 12.07
CA THR A 91 7.52 14.61 13.36
C THR A 91 6.21 13.84 13.27
N ASP A 92 5.61 13.53 14.43
CA ASP A 92 4.31 12.85 14.49
C ASP A 92 3.21 13.68 13.82
N GLU A 93 3.21 15.00 14.01
CA GLU A 93 2.27 15.91 13.36
C GLU A 93 2.40 15.94 11.82
N GLU A 94 3.61 15.83 11.32
CA GLU A 94 3.89 15.78 9.88
C GLU A 94 3.44 14.44 9.27
N ARG A 95 3.62 13.33 9.98
CA ARG A 95 3.13 12.01 9.57
C ARG A 95 1.60 11.95 9.51
N VAL A 96 0.91 12.57 10.47
CA VAL A 96 -0.55 12.72 10.43
C VAL A 96 -1.01 13.44 9.17
N LYS A 97 -0.34 14.55 8.79
CA LYS A 97 -0.64 15.27 7.54
C LYS A 97 -0.43 14.43 6.29
N VAL A 98 0.65 13.65 6.24
CA VAL A 98 0.89 12.70 5.13
C VAL A 98 -0.26 11.70 5.04
N ARG A 99 -0.71 11.14 6.17
CA ARG A 99 -1.85 10.23 6.21
C ARG A 99 -3.14 10.88 5.68
N GLU A 100 -3.46 12.10 6.12
CA GLU A 100 -4.63 12.85 5.65
C GLU A 100 -4.57 13.14 4.14
N LEU A 101 -3.39 13.48 3.63
CA LEU A 101 -3.17 13.69 2.19
C LEU A 101 -3.36 12.39 1.38
N VAL A 102 -3.00 11.27 1.97
CA VAL A 102 -3.01 9.96 1.29
C VAL A 102 -4.40 9.31 1.34
N HIS A 103 -5.12 9.39 2.48
CA HIS A 103 -6.43 8.75 2.67
C HIS A 103 -7.63 9.71 2.57
N GLY A 104 -7.39 11.02 2.51
CA GLY A 104 -8.44 12.02 2.71
C GLY A 104 -8.73 12.27 4.20
N ASP A 105 -9.41 13.37 4.49
CA ASP A 105 -9.79 13.73 5.86
C ASP A 105 -10.86 12.76 6.39
N PRO A 106 -10.60 12.00 7.48
CA PRO A 106 -11.59 11.11 8.07
C PRO A 106 -12.85 11.83 8.55
N SER A 107 -12.75 13.14 8.80
CA SER A 107 -13.89 13.97 9.25
C SER A 107 -14.82 14.38 8.10
N ALA A 108 -14.36 14.37 6.87
CA ALA A 108 -15.16 14.74 5.70
C ALA A 108 -16.21 13.67 5.32
N THR A 109 -16.06 12.42 5.77
CA THR A 109 -16.96 11.30 5.50
C THR A 109 -18.03 11.06 6.56
N ALA A 110 -18.05 11.83 7.65
CA ALA A 110 -19.04 11.68 8.74
C ALA A 110 -20.48 12.13 8.41
N GLY A 111 -20.75 12.54 7.16
CA GLY A 111 -22.01 13.13 6.73
C GLY A 111 -23.00 12.26 5.96
N SER A 112 -22.69 11.02 5.60
CA SER A 112 -23.64 10.14 4.87
C SER A 112 -24.19 9.03 5.77
N GLN A 113 -25.44 9.20 6.14
CA GLN A 113 -26.23 8.24 6.93
C GLN A 113 -26.43 6.92 6.18
N GLN A 114 -26.38 5.84 6.95
CA GLN A 114 -26.71 4.43 6.64
C GLN A 114 -25.55 3.56 6.15
N ALA A 115 -24.63 3.26 7.06
CA ALA A 115 -23.81 2.05 6.96
C ALA A 115 -24.33 1.01 7.97
N HIS A 116 -24.80 -0.10 7.47
CA HIS A 116 -25.22 -1.24 8.28
C HIS A 116 -23.96 -1.94 8.87
N GLY A 117 -23.83 -1.90 10.18
CA GLY A 117 -23.20 -3.00 10.92
C GLY A 117 -21.68 -2.96 11.14
N HIS A 118 -21.03 -1.79 11.32
CA HIS A 118 -19.62 -1.75 11.70
C HIS A 118 -19.41 -1.12 13.09
N ALA A 119 -18.64 -1.79 13.94
CA ALA A 119 -18.44 -1.39 15.34
C ALA A 119 -17.70 -0.06 15.54
N GLU A 120 -17.10 0.53 14.50
CA GLU A 120 -16.35 1.78 14.57
C GLU A 120 -16.71 2.81 13.47
N GLY A 121 -17.70 2.56 12.61
CA GLY A 121 -18.23 3.54 11.65
C GLY A 121 -17.27 3.91 10.49
N ARG A 122 -16.20 3.15 10.27
CA ARG A 122 -15.29 3.35 9.14
C ARG A 122 -15.88 2.77 7.86
N LEU A 123 -15.88 3.57 6.79
CA LEU A 123 -16.30 3.12 5.47
C LEU A 123 -15.20 2.28 4.81
N ILE A 124 -15.55 1.06 4.41
CA ILE A 124 -14.68 0.22 3.59
C ILE A 124 -14.76 0.71 2.14
N PRO A 125 -13.67 1.21 1.53
CA PRO A 125 -13.72 1.81 0.18
C PRO A 125 -14.26 0.85 -0.89
N PHE A 126 -14.01 -0.44 -0.73
CA PHE A 126 -14.43 -1.48 -1.69
C PHE A 126 -15.90 -1.87 -1.58
N SER A 127 -16.60 -1.42 -0.51
CA SER A 127 -18.04 -1.62 -0.34
C SER A 127 -18.89 -0.57 -1.05
N ASP A 128 -18.27 0.55 -1.44
CA ASP A 128 -18.96 1.64 -2.14
C ASP A 128 -19.48 1.15 -3.51
N PRO A 129 -20.75 1.39 -3.83
CA PRO A 129 -21.33 1.05 -5.14
C PRO A 129 -20.63 1.69 -6.33
N SER A 130 -19.97 2.84 -6.14
CA SER A 130 -19.21 3.55 -7.16
C SER A 130 -17.77 3.06 -7.31
N SER A 131 -17.29 2.20 -6.40
CA SER A 131 -15.95 1.64 -6.48
C SER A 131 -15.74 0.87 -7.79
N LYS A 132 -14.67 1.21 -8.51
CA LYS A 132 -14.26 0.50 -9.74
C LYS A 132 -13.57 -0.84 -9.45
N THR A 133 -13.10 -1.03 -8.21
CA THR A 133 -12.33 -2.21 -7.82
C THR A 133 -13.19 -3.46 -7.83
N ARG A 134 -12.78 -4.47 -8.58
CA ARG A 134 -13.38 -5.80 -8.53
C ARG A 134 -12.74 -6.62 -7.41
N VAL A 135 -13.53 -7.09 -6.47
CA VAL A 135 -13.06 -7.92 -5.37
C VAL A 135 -13.31 -9.38 -5.68
N LEU A 136 -12.24 -10.19 -5.69
CA LEU A 136 -12.26 -11.61 -6.02
C LEU A 136 -11.91 -12.41 -4.77
N LEU A 137 -12.88 -13.11 -4.20
CA LEU A 137 -12.69 -14.01 -3.06
C LEU A 137 -12.31 -15.40 -3.57
N ILE A 138 -11.13 -15.89 -3.22
CA ILE A 138 -10.66 -17.22 -3.62
C ILE A 138 -10.81 -18.16 -2.43
N ALA A 139 -11.76 -19.08 -2.54
CA ALA A 139 -12.11 -20.04 -1.50
C ALA A 139 -11.76 -21.48 -1.89
N SER A 140 -11.75 -22.35 -0.92
CA SER A 140 -11.67 -23.81 -1.14
C SER A 140 -12.36 -24.57 -0.03
N GLY A 141 -12.98 -25.70 -0.35
CA GLY A 141 -13.63 -26.55 0.64
C GLY A 141 -12.63 -27.29 1.55
N LYS A 142 -11.40 -27.51 1.11
CA LYS A 142 -10.33 -28.16 1.88
C LYS A 142 -8.97 -27.59 1.55
N GLY A 143 -7.98 -27.81 2.42
CA GLY A 143 -6.58 -27.46 2.17
C GLY A 143 -5.93 -28.32 1.07
N GLY A 144 -4.84 -27.80 0.47
CA GLY A 144 -4.00 -28.55 -0.47
C GLY A 144 -4.57 -28.69 -1.89
N VAL A 145 -5.61 -27.93 -2.26
CA VAL A 145 -6.20 -27.96 -3.63
C VAL A 145 -5.54 -26.96 -4.59
N GLY A 146 -4.59 -26.15 -4.11
CA GLY A 146 -3.91 -25.14 -4.91
C GLY A 146 -4.55 -23.75 -4.86
N LYS A 147 -5.42 -23.46 -3.88
CA LYS A 147 -6.09 -22.16 -3.71
C LYS A 147 -5.12 -20.98 -3.78
N SER A 148 -4.14 -20.92 -2.87
CA SER A 148 -3.16 -19.83 -2.81
C SER A 148 -2.26 -19.75 -4.05
N SER A 149 -1.98 -20.90 -4.72
CA SER A 149 -1.30 -20.90 -6.01
C SER A 149 -2.14 -20.23 -7.09
N VAL A 150 -3.46 -20.46 -7.10
CA VAL A 150 -4.39 -19.78 -8.02
C VAL A 150 -4.42 -18.28 -7.69
N SER A 151 -4.57 -17.93 -6.41
CA SER A 151 -4.62 -16.52 -5.95
C SER A 151 -3.37 -15.74 -6.38
N ALA A 152 -2.17 -16.26 -6.10
CA ALA A 152 -0.91 -15.60 -6.43
C ALA A 152 -0.72 -15.48 -7.96
N ASN A 153 -0.92 -16.56 -8.70
CA ASN A 153 -0.73 -16.55 -10.16
C ASN A 153 -1.78 -15.68 -10.88
N LEU A 154 -3.03 -15.68 -10.42
CA LEU A 154 -4.08 -14.80 -10.95
C LEU A 154 -3.70 -13.34 -10.75
N SER A 155 -3.25 -12.97 -9.54
CA SER A 155 -2.84 -11.60 -9.22
C SER A 155 -1.67 -11.14 -10.11
N ILE A 156 -0.64 -11.97 -10.27
CA ILE A 156 0.49 -11.66 -11.18
C ILE A 156 0.03 -11.57 -12.63
N ALA A 157 -0.85 -12.48 -13.08
CA ALA A 157 -1.36 -12.46 -14.45
C ALA A 157 -2.18 -11.19 -14.76
N LEU A 158 -2.97 -10.71 -13.81
CA LEU A 158 -3.70 -9.45 -13.92
C LEU A 158 -2.74 -8.27 -13.95
N ALA A 159 -1.76 -8.21 -13.05
CA ALA A 159 -0.75 -7.15 -13.01
C ALA A 159 0.06 -7.07 -14.31
N ASN A 160 0.44 -8.23 -14.89
CA ASN A 160 1.13 -8.29 -16.17
C ASN A 160 0.28 -7.80 -17.37
N ARG A 161 -1.03 -7.64 -17.20
CA ARG A 161 -1.93 -7.03 -18.18
C ARG A 161 -2.07 -5.52 -18.01
N GLY A 162 -1.31 -4.93 -17.09
CA GLY A 162 -1.29 -3.48 -16.84
C GLY A 162 -2.39 -3.01 -15.90
N THR A 163 -2.99 -3.90 -15.09
CA THR A 163 -3.97 -3.50 -14.06
C THR A 163 -3.30 -3.37 -12.70
N GLU A 164 -3.81 -2.46 -11.86
CA GLU A 164 -3.37 -2.33 -10.46
C GLU A 164 -4.04 -3.39 -9.60
N VAL A 165 -3.23 -4.21 -8.94
CA VAL A 165 -3.69 -5.41 -8.21
C VAL A 165 -3.19 -5.42 -6.78
N GLY A 166 -4.13 -5.63 -5.85
CA GLY A 166 -3.87 -5.96 -4.46
C GLY A 166 -4.20 -7.43 -4.16
N ILE A 167 -3.47 -8.03 -3.23
CA ILE A 167 -3.79 -9.35 -2.68
C ILE A 167 -3.77 -9.33 -1.16
N VAL A 168 -4.81 -9.87 -0.55
CA VAL A 168 -4.93 -10.12 0.89
C VAL A 168 -4.81 -11.62 1.14
N ASP A 169 -3.83 -12.04 1.94
CA ASP A 169 -3.73 -13.39 2.47
C ASP A 169 -4.43 -13.44 3.83
N ALA A 170 -5.66 -13.95 3.83
CA ALA A 170 -6.51 -14.08 5.01
C ALA A 170 -6.39 -15.45 5.69
N ASP A 171 -5.51 -16.33 5.21
CA ASP A 171 -5.26 -17.64 5.84
C ASP A 171 -4.29 -17.50 7.01
N VAL A 172 -4.83 -17.44 8.21
CA VAL A 172 -4.07 -17.24 9.45
C VAL A 172 -3.14 -18.40 9.79
N TRP A 173 -3.53 -19.61 9.44
CA TRP A 173 -2.81 -20.82 9.80
C TRP A 173 -1.89 -21.31 8.70
N GLY A 174 -2.17 -20.90 7.47
CA GLY A 174 -1.46 -21.37 6.29
C GLY A 174 -1.00 -20.26 5.36
N PHE A 175 -0.73 -19.06 5.93
CA PHE A 175 -0.27 -17.91 5.14
C PHE A 175 0.91 -18.31 4.25
N SER A 176 0.79 -18.04 2.97
CA SER A 176 1.76 -18.48 1.96
C SER A 176 2.01 -17.47 0.85
N ILE A 177 1.14 -16.50 0.70
CA ILE A 177 1.19 -15.50 -0.39
C ILE A 177 2.50 -14.70 -0.39
N PRO A 178 3.00 -14.13 0.74
CA PRO A 178 4.27 -13.41 0.73
C PRO A 178 5.41 -14.26 0.21
N ARG A 179 5.50 -15.51 0.70
CA ARG A 179 6.54 -16.47 0.29
C ARG A 179 6.43 -16.83 -1.20
N MET A 180 5.21 -17.01 -1.72
CA MET A 180 4.98 -17.31 -3.13
C MET A 180 5.35 -16.14 -4.05
N LEU A 181 5.16 -14.92 -3.59
CA LEU A 181 5.53 -13.70 -4.30
C LEU A 181 7.01 -13.32 -4.12
N GLY A 182 7.74 -13.97 -3.19
CA GLY A 182 9.11 -13.61 -2.83
C GLY A 182 9.20 -12.28 -2.09
N ILE A 183 8.22 -12.00 -1.23
CA ILE A 183 8.17 -10.82 -0.36
C ILE A 183 8.73 -11.23 1.00
N ASP A 184 9.88 -10.66 1.35
CA ASP A 184 10.61 -10.97 2.58
C ASP A 184 10.46 -9.86 3.64
N GLN A 185 9.90 -8.71 3.25
CA GLN A 185 9.75 -7.56 4.15
C GLN A 185 8.27 -7.37 4.54
N PRO A 186 8.00 -7.05 5.82
CA PRO A 186 6.67 -6.70 6.26
C PRO A 186 6.23 -5.33 5.68
N PRO A 187 4.94 -4.99 5.78
CA PRO A 187 4.47 -3.66 5.39
C PRO A 187 5.16 -2.57 6.22
N THR A 188 5.40 -1.42 5.59
CA THR A 188 5.85 -0.21 6.28
C THR A 188 4.66 0.40 7.02
N VAL A 189 4.86 0.83 8.26
CA VAL A 189 3.82 1.46 9.08
C VAL A 189 4.12 2.94 9.24
N ILE A 190 3.22 3.78 8.76
CA ILE A 190 3.29 5.24 8.92
C ILE A 190 2.07 5.67 9.73
N ASP A 191 2.26 5.91 11.04
CA ASP A 191 1.18 6.12 11.99
C ASP A 191 0.23 4.89 12.03
N GLU A 192 -1.01 5.01 11.60
CA GLU A 192 -1.95 3.88 11.46
C GLU A 192 -2.03 3.32 10.03
N LEU A 193 -1.34 3.95 9.08
CA LEU A 193 -1.34 3.57 7.67
C LEU A 193 -0.38 2.42 7.41
N LEU A 194 -0.87 1.36 6.77
CA LEU A 194 -0.07 0.21 6.34
C LEU A 194 0.27 0.34 4.86
N ILE A 195 1.55 0.52 4.54
CA ILE A 195 2.03 0.53 3.15
C ILE A 195 2.39 -0.90 2.76
N PRO A 196 1.62 -1.55 1.87
CA PRO A 196 1.86 -2.93 1.49
C PRO A 196 3.09 -3.04 0.60
N PRO A 197 3.98 -4.02 0.82
CA PRO A 197 5.06 -4.30 -0.13
C PRO A 197 4.50 -4.68 -1.51
N LYS A 198 5.18 -4.22 -2.57
CA LYS A 198 4.81 -4.50 -3.97
C LYS A 198 5.85 -5.40 -4.62
N LYS A 199 5.44 -6.52 -5.20
CA LYS A 199 6.29 -7.44 -5.94
C LYS A 199 5.55 -7.97 -7.16
N HIS A 200 6.24 -8.10 -8.30
CA HIS A 200 5.64 -8.50 -9.58
C HIS A 200 4.41 -7.67 -9.99
N GLY A 201 4.39 -6.39 -9.62
CA GLY A 201 3.24 -5.49 -9.86
C GLY A 201 2.07 -5.68 -8.89
N VAL A 202 2.16 -6.58 -7.91
CA VAL A 202 1.10 -6.90 -6.94
C VAL A 202 1.45 -6.33 -5.57
N LYS A 203 0.55 -5.55 -4.98
CA LYS A 203 0.60 -5.13 -3.57
C LYS A 203 0.07 -6.25 -2.69
N ALA A 204 0.77 -6.61 -1.63
CA ALA A 204 0.37 -7.73 -0.79
C ALA A 204 0.31 -7.37 0.69
N ILE A 205 -0.74 -7.83 1.35
CA ILE A 205 -0.85 -7.85 2.80
C ILE A 205 -1.19 -9.28 3.25
N SER A 206 -0.62 -9.72 4.36
CA SER A 206 -0.85 -11.08 4.88
C SER A 206 -0.96 -11.04 6.39
N MET A 207 -1.85 -11.88 6.93
CA MET A 207 -1.91 -12.16 8.36
C MET A 207 -0.55 -12.65 8.90
N GLY A 208 0.26 -13.29 8.05
CA GLY A 208 1.59 -13.77 8.38
C GLY A 208 2.58 -12.67 8.78
N PHE A 209 2.43 -11.45 8.29
CA PHE A 209 3.29 -10.33 8.68
C PHE A 209 3.12 -9.91 10.15
N PHE A 210 1.99 -10.23 10.75
CA PHE A 210 1.63 -9.87 12.13
C PHE A 210 1.70 -11.08 13.09
N ALA A 211 1.97 -12.29 12.56
CA ALA A 211 2.20 -13.49 13.34
C ALA A 211 3.68 -13.56 13.75
N ARG A 212 3.96 -13.64 15.05
CA ARG A 212 5.31 -13.89 15.53
C ARG A 212 5.61 -15.38 15.36
N GLU A 213 6.74 -15.71 14.74
CA GLU A 213 7.17 -17.11 14.52
C GLU A 213 7.31 -17.91 15.83
N ASP A 214 7.66 -17.23 16.93
CA ASP A 214 7.97 -17.86 18.22
C ASP A 214 6.79 -17.91 19.21
N GLN A 215 5.62 -17.37 18.88
CA GLN A 215 4.47 -17.36 19.78
C GLN A 215 3.20 -17.81 19.05
N PRO A 216 2.51 -18.84 19.57
CA PRO A 216 1.21 -19.21 19.04
C PRO A 216 0.21 -18.07 19.29
N VAL A 217 -0.11 -17.31 18.27
CA VAL A 217 -1.16 -16.30 18.33
C VAL A 217 -2.50 -17.03 18.20
N ILE A 218 -3.29 -17.02 19.27
CA ILE A 218 -4.65 -17.56 19.22
C ILE A 218 -5.55 -16.47 18.59
N TRP A 219 -5.76 -16.55 17.30
CA TRP A 219 -6.70 -15.71 16.60
C TRP A 219 -8.12 -16.13 16.92
N ARG A 220 -8.83 -15.33 17.71
CA ARG A 220 -10.27 -15.53 17.95
C ARG A 220 -11.09 -14.82 16.86
N GLY A 221 -12.30 -15.32 16.57
CA GLY A 221 -13.17 -14.77 15.52
C GLY A 221 -13.25 -13.22 15.48
N PRO A 222 -13.54 -12.55 16.61
CA PRO A 222 -13.59 -11.06 16.63
C PRO A 222 -12.27 -10.37 16.28
N MET A 223 -11.12 -10.95 16.69
CA MET A 223 -9.80 -10.39 16.35
C MET A 223 -9.51 -10.50 14.87
N LEU A 224 -9.89 -11.62 14.28
CA LEU A 224 -9.72 -11.88 12.87
C LEU A 224 -10.60 -10.95 12.01
N HIS A 225 -11.85 -10.78 12.44
CA HIS A 225 -12.77 -9.83 11.82
C HIS A 225 -12.22 -8.40 11.82
N LYS A 226 -11.69 -7.94 12.96
CA LYS A 226 -11.08 -6.62 13.09
C LYS A 226 -9.81 -6.49 12.22
N ALA A 227 -8.96 -7.51 12.16
CA ALA A 227 -7.77 -7.49 11.30
C ALA A 227 -8.12 -7.41 9.81
N LEU A 228 -9.14 -8.14 9.37
CA LEU A 228 -9.62 -8.07 7.99
C LEU A 228 -10.23 -6.70 7.67
N GLU A 229 -11.00 -6.12 8.59
CA GLU A 229 -11.51 -4.76 8.46
C GLU A 229 -10.35 -3.77 8.30
N GLN A 230 -9.33 -3.84 9.15
CA GLN A 230 -8.12 -3.00 9.06
C GLN A 230 -7.38 -3.21 7.73
N PHE A 231 -7.29 -4.42 7.20
CA PHE A 231 -6.68 -4.64 5.88
C PHE A 231 -7.47 -4.01 4.75
N LEU A 232 -8.76 -3.83 4.91
CA LEU A 232 -9.59 -3.16 3.91
C LEU A 232 -9.62 -1.64 4.07
N THR A 233 -9.34 -1.10 5.28
CA THR A 233 -9.45 0.33 5.59
C THR A 233 -8.11 1.03 5.78
N ASP A 234 -7.15 0.38 6.46
CA ASP A 234 -5.92 1.02 6.92
C ASP A 234 -4.71 0.74 6.00
N VAL A 235 -4.88 -0.16 5.02
CA VAL A 235 -3.85 -0.43 4.02
C VAL A 235 -3.96 0.57 2.86
N TYR A 236 -2.82 1.13 2.48
CA TYR A 236 -2.72 2.03 1.34
C TYR A 236 -2.76 1.28 0.01
N TRP A 237 -3.97 0.98 -0.41
CA TRP A 237 -4.19 0.24 -1.66
C TRP A 237 -4.06 1.10 -2.91
N GLU A 238 -4.15 2.44 -2.81
CA GLU A 238 -4.35 3.35 -3.94
C GLU A 238 -5.58 2.95 -4.78
N ASP A 239 -5.56 3.29 -6.05
CA ASP A 239 -6.65 3.00 -6.99
C ASP A 239 -6.51 1.61 -7.61
N LEU A 240 -6.95 0.56 -6.91
CA LEU A 240 -6.93 -0.80 -7.45
C LEU A 240 -7.99 -1.02 -8.55
N ASP A 241 -7.64 -1.83 -9.55
CA ASP A 241 -8.58 -2.46 -10.46
C ASP A 241 -9.11 -3.79 -9.89
N TYR A 242 -8.23 -4.55 -9.21
CA TYR A 242 -8.56 -5.83 -8.60
C TYR A 242 -8.02 -5.96 -7.18
N LEU A 243 -8.85 -6.47 -6.28
CA LEU A 243 -8.44 -6.93 -4.96
C LEU A 243 -8.74 -8.43 -4.86
N VAL A 244 -7.68 -9.24 -4.81
CA VAL A 244 -7.79 -10.69 -4.64
C VAL A 244 -7.67 -11.03 -3.16
N ILE A 245 -8.58 -11.80 -2.60
CA ILE A 245 -8.56 -12.22 -1.20
C ILE A 245 -8.45 -13.74 -1.13
N ASP A 246 -7.29 -14.21 -0.66
CA ASP A 246 -7.02 -15.64 -0.45
C ASP A 246 -7.59 -16.07 0.90
N LEU A 247 -8.73 -16.79 0.89
CA LEU A 247 -9.45 -17.20 2.09
C LEU A 247 -8.80 -18.44 2.74
N PRO A 248 -8.97 -18.66 4.05
CA PRO A 248 -8.64 -19.94 4.64
C PRO A 248 -9.48 -21.07 4.04
N PRO A 249 -9.00 -22.32 4.07
CA PRO A 249 -9.78 -23.46 3.60
C PRO A 249 -11.00 -23.72 4.49
N GLY A 250 -12.12 -24.11 3.89
CA GLY A 250 -13.38 -24.42 4.59
C GLY A 250 -14.44 -23.33 4.47
N THR A 251 -15.53 -23.49 5.23
CA THR A 251 -16.72 -22.63 5.21
C THR A 251 -16.82 -21.76 6.46
N GLY A 252 -15.71 -21.13 6.85
CA GLY A 252 -15.62 -20.47 8.15
C GLY A 252 -16.18 -19.05 8.21
N ASP A 253 -16.18 -18.50 9.42
CA ASP A 253 -16.69 -17.16 9.76
C ASP A 253 -16.04 -16.02 8.94
N ILE A 254 -14.83 -16.24 8.41
CA ILE A 254 -14.10 -15.27 7.58
C ILE A 254 -14.85 -14.98 6.27
N ALA A 255 -15.33 -16.02 5.60
CA ALA A 255 -16.06 -15.85 4.34
C ALA A 255 -17.37 -15.07 4.57
N LEU A 256 -18.06 -15.36 5.68
CA LEU A 256 -19.26 -14.61 6.08
C LEU A 256 -18.95 -13.15 6.41
N SER A 257 -17.86 -12.89 7.15
CA SER A 257 -17.43 -11.54 7.48
C SER A 257 -17.10 -10.74 6.22
N LEU A 258 -16.36 -11.33 5.29
CA LEU A 258 -16.02 -10.67 4.02
C LEU A 258 -17.23 -10.46 3.11
N ALA A 259 -18.18 -11.37 3.09
CA ALA A 259 -19.44 -11.17 2.36
C ALA A 259 -20.26 -9.99 2.91
N GLN A 260 -20.19 -9.75 4.23
CA GLN A 260 -20.80 -8.57 4.85
C GLN A 260 -20.06 -7.29 4.53
N PHE A 261 -18.72 -7.31 4.56
CA PHE A 261 -17.89 -6.16 4.23
C PHE A 261 -17.90 -5.80 2.75
N LEU A 262 -18.03 -6.81 1.88
CA LEU A 262 -17.81 -6.71 0.44
C LEU A 262 -18.99 -7.33 -0.33
N PRO A 263 -20.18 -6.74 -0.28
CA PRO A 263 -21.40 -7.34 -0.84
C PRO A 263 -21.36 -7.50 -2.37
N ARG A 264 -20.43 -6.83 -3.05
CA ARG A 264 -20.23 -6.93 -4.51
C ARG A 264 -19.08 -7.85 -4.91
N SER A 265 -18.50 -8.56 -3.95
CA SER A 265 -17.40 -9.49 -4.24
C SER A 265 -17.84 -10.70 -5.05
N GLU A 266 -16.93 -11.22 -5.86
CA GLU A 266 -17.11 -12.43 -6.66
C GLU A 266 -16.42 -13.60 -5.97
N LEU A 267 -17.14 -14.68 -5.70
CA LEU A 267 -16.58 -15.86 -5.05
C LEU A 267 -16.16 -16.92 -6.08
N TYR A 268 -14.90 -17.32 -6.04
CA TYR A 268 -14.32 -18.39 -6.84
C TYR A 268 -13.89 -19.55 -5.94
N VAL A 269 -14.45 -20.74 -6.17
CA VAL A 269 -14.14 -21.92 -5.36
C VAL A 269 -13.18 -22.83 -6.09
N VAL A 270 -11.96 -22.97 -5.55
CA VAL A 270 -10.92 -23.85 -6.07
C VAL A 270 -11.09 -25.25 -5.48
N THR A 271 -11.14 -26.25 -6.35
CA THR A 271 -11.24 -27.66 -5.95
C THR A 271 -10.47 -28.56 -6.91
N THR A 272 -10.37 -29.83 -6.54
CA THR A 272 -9.79 -30.89 -7.39
C THR A 272 -10.87 -31.86 -7.84
N PRO A 273 -10.66 -32.64 -8.93
CA PRO A 273 -11.71 -33.47 -9.51
C PRO A 273 -12.16 -34.69 -8.67
N GLN A 274 -11.53 -34.92 -7.51
CA GLN A 274 -11.91 -36.02 -6.63
C GLN A 274 -13.33 -35.80 -6.04
N PRO A 275 -14.20 -36.81 -6.02
CA PRO A 275 -15.58 -36.67 -5.54
C PRO A 275 -15.70 -36.12 -4.12
N ALA A 276 -14.80 -36.49 -3.23
CA ALA A 276 -14.75 -35.98 -1.86
C ALA A 276 -14.45 -34.47 -1.81
N ALA A 277 -13.53 -33.98 -2.66
CA ALA A 277 -13.20 -32.57 -2.73
C ALA A 277 -14.37 -31.75 -3.31
N GLN A 278 -15.02 -32.26 -4.36
CA GLN A 278 -16.16 -31.60 -4.98
C GLN A 278 -17.34 -31.44 -4.00
N ARG A 279 -17.64 -32.48 -3.21
CA ARG A 279 -18.74 -32.42 -2.20
C ARG A 279 -18.47 -31.34 -1.14
N VAL A 280 -17.22 -31.17 -0.72
CA VAL A 280 -16.87 -30.14 0.27
C VAL A 280 -16.88 -28.75 -0.38
N ALA A 281 -16.41 -28.62 -1.62
CA ALA A 281 -16.47 -27.39 -2.38
C ALA A 281 -17.91 -26.89 -2.60
N GLN A 282 -18.85 -27.80 -2.91
CA GLN A 282 -20.29 -27.50 -3.04
C GLN A 282 -20.94 -26.96 -1.75
N ARG A 283 -20.34 -27.26 -0.59
CA ARG A 283 -20.82 -26.72 0.71
C ARG A 283 -20.17 -25.37 1.04
N ALA A 284 -19.06 -25.03 0.37
CA ALA A 284 -18.34 -23.77 0.54
C ALA A 284 -18.86 -22.68 -0.41
N ALA A 285 -19.56 -23.07 -1.48
CA ALA A 285 -20.24 -22.17 -2.41
C ALA A 285 -21.69 -21.89 -1.95
#